data_7769ba7373258c03e4e01d96eb0c71c5
#
_entry.id   7769ba7373258c03e4e01d96eb0c71c5
#
_cell.length_a   1.000
_cell.length_b   1.000
_cell.length_c   1.000
_cell.angle_alpha   90.00
_cell.angle_beta   90.00
_cell.angle_gamma   90.00
#
_symmetry.space_group_name_H-M   'P 1'
#
loop_
_entity.id
_entity.type
_entity.pdbx_description
1 polymer ?
#
loop_
_entity_poly.entity_id
_entity_poly.type
_entity_poly.pdbx_seq_one_letter_code
_entity_poly.pdbx_strand_id
1 'polypeptide(L)'
;MKTKTQDHDLEYYMGKLEPEYESKGQETIGHMLDEYHIPFFYKSPILVWEDGERRIKRPVFTLSTYNNTVIEYTPLPDEAAREDSRVYKENRIAALFLQDSDITGPDWQQKLYDKLEEIYHQPHKFSIDKYQPS
;
A
#
# COMPACT_ATOMS: atom_id res chain seq x y z
N MET A 1 16.38 -30.14 -11.67
CA MET A 1 15.91 -29.48 -11.55
C MET A 1 15.31 -29.04 -10.37
N LYS A 2 15.43 -29.74 -9.46
CA LYS A 2 15.04 -29.31 -8.27
C LYS A 2 15.71 -28.09 -7.84
N THR A 3 16.94 -27.91 -8.13
CA THR A 3 17.73 -26.76 -7.77
C THR A 3 17.13 -25.46 -8.27
N LYS A 4 16.73 -25.45 -9.52
CA LYS A 4 16.15 -24.26 -10.07
C LYS A 4 14.82 -23.92 -9.41
N THR A 5 14.02 -24.91 -9.12
CA THR A 5 12.77 -24.71 -8.44
C THR A 5 13.01 -24.18 -7.04
N GLN A 6 14.01 -24.72 -6.37
CA GLN A 6 14.33 -24.26 -5.03
C GLN A 6 14.81 -22.82 -5.02
N ASP A 7 15.61 -22.44 -6.00
CA ASP A 7 16.07 -21.07 -6.09
C ASP A 7 14.91 -20.13 -6.29
N HIS A 8 13.96 -20.53 -7.11
CA HIS A 8 12.78 -19.73 -7.36
C HIS A 8 11.96 -19.55 -6.08
N ASP A 9 11.76 -20.65 -5.36
CA ASP A 9 11.00 -20.59 -4.11
C ASP A 9 11.70 -19.72 -3.09
N LEU A 10 13.01 -19.86 -3.02
CA LEU A 10 13.79 -19.10 -2.07
C LEU A 10 13.66 -17.60 -2.34
N GLU A 11 13.75 -17.20 -3.58
CA GLU A 11 13.57 -15.80 -3.94
C GLU A 11 12.20 -15.30 -3.55
N TYR A 12 11.19 -16.11 -3.74
CA TYR A 12 9.85 -15.75 -3.39
C TYR A 12 9.74 -15.50 -1.87
N TYR A 13 10.26 -16.42 -1.08
CA TYR A 13 10.21 -16.29 0.36
C TYR A 13 11.05 -15.13 0.86
N MET A 14 12.02 -14.72 0.12
CA MET A 14 12.85 -13.59 0.48
C MET A 14 12.34 -12.28 -0.08
N GLY A 15 11.20 -12.30 -0.75
CA GLY A 15 10.62 -11.10 -1.29
C GLY A 15 11.34 -10.56 -2.51
N LYS A 16 12.03 -11.44 -3.22
CA LYS A 16 12.78 -11.00 -4.38
C LYS A 16 12.01 -11.10 -5.69
N LEU A 17 10.94 -11.87 -5.70
CA LEU A 17 10.13 -12.00 -6.90
C LEU A 17 9.13 -10.87 -6.96
N GLU A 18 9.07 -10.24 -8.12
CA GLU A 18 8.12 -9.16 -8.31
C GLU A 18 6.74 -9.73 -8.61
N PRO A 19 5.69 -9.08 -8.10
CA PRO A 19 4.35 -9.43 -8.51
C PRO A 19 4.12 -9.04 -9.96
N GLU A 20 3.04 -9.55 -10.51
CA GLU A 20 2.58 -9.08 -11.82
C GLU A 20 1.70 -7.88 -11.60
N TYR A 21 2.27 -6.70 -11.77
CA TYR A 21 1.54 -5.47 -11.49
C TYR A 21 0.45 -5.24 -12.55
N GLU A 22 -0.66 -4.72 -12.11
CA GLU A 22 -1.80 -4.48 -12.99
C GLU A 22 -1.65 -3.22 -13.84
N SER A 23 -0.76 -2.33 -13.43
CA SER A 23 -0.57 -1.09 -14.16
C SER A 23 0.84 -0.59 -13.97
N LYS A 24 1.22 0.35 -14.83
CA LYS A 24 2.54 0.97 -14.75
C LYS A 24 2.69 1.75 -13.46
N GLY A 25 1.63 2.43 -13.01
CA GLY A 25 1.70 3.17 -11.76
C GLY A 25 1.96 2.26 -10.59
N GLN A 26 1.30 1.12 -10.54
CA GLN A 26 1.55 0.16 -9.47
C GLN A 26 2.97 -0.34 -9.52
N GLU A 27 3.48 -0.63 -10.71
CA GLU A 27 4.85 -1.07 -10.87
C GLU A 27 5.85 -0.04 -10.36
N THR A 28 5.59 1.21 -10.68
CA THR A 28 6.45 2.32 -10.27
C THR A 28 6.53 2.39 -8.74
N ILE A 29 5.39 2.28 -8.09
CA ILE A 29 5.36 2.31 -6.62
C ILE A 29 6.06 1.09 -6.04
N GLY A 30 5.79 -0.09 -6.59
CA GLY A 30 6.41 -1.31 -6.10
C GLY A 30 7.92 -1.28 -6.21
N HIS A 31 8.44 -0.75 -7.32
CA HIS A 31 9.88 -0.63 -7.49
C HIS A 31 10.49 0.32 -6.48
N MET A 32 9.79 1.41 -6.16
CA MET A 32 10.27 2.32 -5.14
C MET A 32 10.33 1.65 -3.78
N LEU A 33 9.30 0.87 -3.44
CA LEU A 33 9.28 0.17 -2.17
C LEU A 33 10.45 -0.82 -2.08
N ASP A 34 10.71 -1.53 -3.16
CA ASP A 34 11.86 -2.45 -3.20
C ASP A 34 13.17 -1.69 -3.05
N GLU A 35 13.29 -0.58 -3.73
CA GLU A 35 14.50 0.21 -3.70
C GLU A 35 14.81 0.72 -2.30
N TYR A 36 13.77 1.08 -1.56
CA TYR A 36 13.92 1.57 -0.19
C TYR A 36 13.87 0.45 0.84
N HIS A 37 13.89 -0.81 0.38
CA HIS A 37 13.89 -1.99 1.25
C HIS A 37 12.67 -2.04 2.17
N ILE A 38 11.52 -1.67 1.64
CA ILE A 38 10.27 -1.71 2.36
C ILE A 38 9.49 -2.93 1.92
N PRO A 39 9.36 -3.95 2.76
CA PRO A 39 8.59 -5.13 2.37
C PRO A 39 7.11 -4.81 2.26
N PHE A 40 6.44 -5.48 1.34
CA PHE A 40 5.03 -5.23 1.12
C PHE A 40 4.33 -6.51 0.67
N PHE A 41 3.02 -6.53 0.88
CA PHE A 41 2.16 -7.53 0.27
C PHE A 41 1.40 -6.83 -0.84
N TYR A 42 1.30 -7.51 -1.98
CA TYR A 42 0.62 -6.95 -3.14
C TYR A 42 -0.72 -7.64 -3.30
N LYS A 43 -1.80 -6.85 -3.28
CA LYS A 43 -3.17 -7.35 -3.48
C LYS A 43 -3.56 -8.45 -2.49
N SER A 44 -2.98 -8.43 -1.33
CA SER A 44 -3.32 -9.41 -0.29
C SER A 44 -4.63 -9.05 0.38
N PRO A 45 -5.43 -10.03 0.76
CA PRO A 45 -6.73 -9.74 1.36
C PRO A 45 -6.58 -9.25 2.80
N ILE A 46 -7.39 -8.27 3.15
CA ILE A 46 -7.55 -7.86 4.54
C ILE A 46 -9.04 -7.86 4.85
N LEU A 47 -9.35 -8.03 6.12
CA LEU A 47 -10.73 -8.08 6.56
C LEU A 47 -11.11 -6.73 7.15
N VAL A 48 -12.23 -6.20 6.71
CA VAL A 48 -12.73 -4.92 7.21
C VAL A 48 -14.20 -5.05 7.54
N TRP A 49 -14.69 -4.11 8.34
CA TRP A 49 -16.11 -3.97 8.60
C TRP A 49 -16.63 -2.85 7.74
N GLU A 50 -17.69 -3.14 7.02
CA GLU A 50 -18.33 -2.14 6.17
C GLU A 50 -19.84 -2.28 6.32
N ASP A 51 -20.48 -1.22 6.79
CA ASP A 51 -21.93 -1.22 6.99
C ASP A 51 -22.40 -2.38 7.86
N GLY A 52 -21.64 -2.68 8.90
CA GLY A 52 -22.00 -3.72 9.84
C GLY A 52 -21.70 -5.14 9.40
N GLU A 53 -21.03 -5.30 8.27
CA GLU A 53 -20.71 -6.62 7.74
C GLU A 53 -19.22 -6.75 7.50
N ARG A 54 -18.75 -7.97 7.56
CA ARG A 54 -17.37 -8.26 7.24
C ARG A 54 -17.19 -8.29 5.73
N ARG A 55 -16.13 -7.64 5.26
CA ARG A 55 -15.80 -7.63 3.84
C ARG A 55 -14.33 -7.89 3.65
N ILE A 56 -13.99 -8.41 2.49
CA ILE A 56 -12.60 -8.61 2.11
C ILE A 56 -12.20 -7.47 1.18
N LYS A 57 -11.10 -6.81 1.52
CA LYS A 57 -10.50 -5.80 0.65
C LYS A 57 -9.13 -6.30 0.21
N ARG A 58 -8.72 -5.90 -0.97
CA ARG A 58 -7.39 -6.25 -1.47
C ARG A 58 -6.66 -4.98 -1.86
N PRO A 59 -6.05 -4.31 -0.88
CA PRO A 59 -5.29 -3.09 -1.18
C PRO A 59 -4.17 -3.39 -2.17
N VAL A 60 -3.76 -2.39 -2.92
CA VAL A 60 -2.67 -2.60 -3.85
C VAL A 60 -1.42 -3.00 -3.09
N PHE A 61 -1.06 -2.26 -2.04
CA PHE A 61 0.08 -2.61 -1.20
C PHE A 61 -0.31 -2.54 0.26
N THR A 62 0.20 -3.49 1.05
CA THR A 62 0.09 -3.45 2.50
C THR A 62 1.49 -3.52 3.08
N LEU A 63 1.83 -2.56 3.94
CA LEU A 63 3.18 -2.43 4.46
C LEU A 63 3.21 -2.86 5.92
N SER A 64 3.59 -4.12 6.14
CA SER A 64 3.57 -4.69 7.49
C SER A 64 4.54 -3.98 8.44
N THR A 65 5.65 -3.48 7.92
CA THR A 65 6.62 -2.80 8.77
C THR A 65 6.23 -1.35 9.06
N TYR A 66 5.13 -0.89 8.48
CA TYR A 66 4.61 0.45 8.70
C TYR A 66 3.21 0.38 9.28
N ASN A 67 3.04 -0.50 10.28
CA ASN A 67 1.76 -0.64 11.00
C ASN A 67 0.61 -1.04 10.09
N ASN A 68 0.92 -1.86 9.09
CA ASN A 68 -0.06 -2.34 8.12
C ASN A 68 -0.73 -1.21 7.36
N THR A 69 -0.01 -0.13 7.14
CA THR A 69 -0.49 0.95 6.28
C THR A 69 -0.72 0.42 4.88
N VAL A 70 -1.81 0.83 4.26
CA VAL A 70 -2.08 0.41 2.89
C VAL A 70 -1.79 1.56 1.93
N ILE A 71 -1.40 1.20 0.72
CA ILE A 71 -1.24 2.16 -0.37
C ILE A 71 -2.18 1.73 -1.47
N GLU A 72 -3.03 2.66 -1.87
CA GLU A 72 -3.88 2.47 -3.04
C GLU A 72 -3.41 3.40 -4.14
N TYR A 73 -3.67 3.02 -5.36
CA TYR A 73 -3.25 3.83 -6.49
C TYR A 73 -4.39 3.93 -7.50
N THR A 74 -4.65 5.14 -7.92
CA THR A 74 -5.59 5.38 -9.00
C THR A 74 -5.03 6.55 -9.79
N PRO A 75 -5.00 6.46 -11.13
CA PRO A 75 -4.44 7.55 -11.94
C PRO A 75 -5.13 8.89 -11.68
N LEU A 76 -6.44 8.85 -11.49
CA LEU A 76 -7.23 10.04 -11.24
C LEU A 76 -8.17 9.77 -10.07
N PRO A 77 -8.57 10.82 -9.35
CA PRO A 77 -9.51 10.63 -8.24
C PRO A 77 -10.83 10.06 -8.74
N ASP A 78 -11.43 9.18 -7.96
CA ASP A 78 -12.74 8.64 -8.31
C ASP A 78 -13.55 8.35 -7.06
N GLU A 79 -14.81 7.97 -7.29
CA GLU A 79 -15.75 7.71 -6.22
C GLU A 79 -15.34 6.48 -5.41
N ALA A 80 -14.82 5.47 -6.10
CA ALA A 80 -14.40 4.24 -5.41
C ALA A 80 -13.30 4.52 -4.40
N ALA A 81 -12.37 5.41 -4.75
CA ALA A 81 -11.29 5.76 -3.83
C ALA A 81 -11.83 6.44 -2.58
N ARG A 82 -12.85 7.28 -2.74
CA ARG A 82 -13.46 7.94 -1.58
C ARG A 82 -14.13 6.94 -0.66
N GLU A 83 -14.84 5.98 -1.24
CA GLU A 83 -15.50 4.96 -0.47
C GLU A 83 -14.48 4.11 0.28
N ASP A 84 -13.41 3.72 -0.40
CA ASP A 84 -12.37 2.94 0.23
C ASP A 84 -11.71 3.72 1.37
N SER A 85 -11.48 5.00 1.17
CA SER A 85 -10.89 5.84 2.20
C SER A 85 -11.77 5.84 3.45
N ARG A 86 -13.08 5.96 3.26
CA ARG A 86 -14.02 5.95 4.37
C ARG A 86 -13.94 4.63 5.14
N VAL A 87 -13.91 3.52 4.39
CA VAL A 87 -13.88 2.20 5.01
C VAL A 87 -12.58 2.00 5.79
N TYR A 88 -11.46 2.38 5.20
CA TYR A 88 -10.19 2.24 5.91
C TYR A 88 -10.17 3.06 7.19
N LYS A 89 -10.68 4.27 7.12
CA LYS A 89 -10.71 5.13 8.28
C LYS A 89 -11.58 4.53 9.39
N GLU A 90 -12.75 4.03 9.03
CA GLU A 90 -13.64 3.42 10.00
C GLU A 90 -13.01 2.19 10.65
N ASN A 91 -12.12 1.54 9.95
CA ASN A 91 -11.41 0.36 10.46
C ASN A 91 -10.07 0.71 11.08
N ARG A 92 -9.76 1.99 11.21
CA ARG A 92 -8.52 2.48 11.81
C ARG A 92 -7.29 1.97 11.08
N ILE A 93 -7.38 1.94 9.76
CA ILE A 93 -6.28 1.53 8.90
C ILE A 93 -5.75 2.79 8.22
N ALA A 94 -4.47 3.06 8.42
CA ALA A 94 -3.84 4.18 7.73
C ALA A 94 -3.73 3.84 6.25
N ALA A 95 -4.11 4.78 5.39
CA ALA A 95 -4.13 4.53 3.96
C ALA A 95 -3.62 5.76 3.21
N LEU A 96 -2.79 5.50 2.21
CA LEU A 96 -2.32 6.53 1.29
C LEU A 96 -2.92 6.25 -0.06
N PHE A 97 -3.56 7.26 -0.63
CA PHE A 97 -4.15 7.15 -1.96
C PHE A 97 -3.32 7.97 -2.92
N LEU A 98 -2.59 7.28 -3.79
CA LEU A 98 -1.65 7.93 -4.69
C LEU A 98 -2.23 8.03 -6.09
N GLN A 99 -1.94 9.12 -6.74
CA GLN A 99 -2.30 9.39 -8.13
C GLN A 99 -1.03 9.51 -8.96
N ASP A 100 -1.19 9.62 -10.27
CA ASP A 100 -0.03 9.78 -11.13
C ASP A 100 0.84 10.95 -10.72
N SER A 101 0.22 12.05 -10.29
CA SER A 101 0.98 13.23 -9.90
C SER A 101 1.84 12.99 -8.66
N ASP A 102 1.49 11.98 -7.86
CA ASP A 102 2.24 11.68 -6.64
C ASP A 102 3.47 10.83 -6.90
N ILE A 103 3.57 10.25 -8.08
CA ILE A 103 4.67 9.35 -8.41
C ILE A 103 5.45 9.82 -9.62
N THR A 104 5.41 11.14 -9.87
CA THR A 104 6.18 11.76 -10.95
C THR A 104 6.92 12.98 -10.40
N GLY A 105 7.85 13.46 -11.19
CA GLY A 105 8.63 14.61 -10.79
C GLY A 105 9.83 14.24 -9.97
N PRO A 106 10.68 15.25 -9.69
CA PRO A 106 11.89 14.97 -8.92
C PRO A 106 11.55 14.67 -7.46
N ASP A 107 12.31 13.75 -6.89
CA ASP A 107 12.23 13.44 -5.47
C ASP A 107 10.88 12.91 -5.00
N TRP A 108 10.04 12.37 -5.90
CA TRP A 108 8.75 11.84 -5.46
C TRP A 108 8.95 10.64 -4.53
N GLN A 109 10.01 9.84 -4.75
CA GLN A 109 10.28 8.70 -3.91
C GLN A 109 10.60 9.13 -2.48
N GLN A 110 11.42 10.17 -2.36
CA GLN A 110 11.78 10.67 -1.04
C GLN A 110 10.56 11.25 -0.33
N LYS A 111 9.71 11.93 -1.07
CA LYS A 111 8.48 12.48 -0.49
C LYS A 111 7.57 11.37 0.02
N LEU A 112 7.43 10.31 -0.75
CA LEU A 112 6.63 9.19 -0.30
C LEU A 112 7.25 8.51 0.92
N TYR A 113 8.55 8.33 0.89
CA TYR A 113 9.24 7.73 2.02
C TYR A 113 9.06 8.57 3.29
N ASP A 114 9.19 9.89 3.15
CA ASP A 114 9.00 10.78 4.30
C ASP A 114 7.58 10.65 4.86
N LYS A 115 6.61 10.52 3.99
CA LYS A 115 5.22 10.34 4.41
C LYS A 115 5.05 9.03 5.17
N LEU A 116 5.67 7.96 4.71
CA LEU A 116 5.59 6.68 5.38
C LEU A 116 6.26 6.74 6.75
N GLU A 117 7.40 7.43 6.85
CA GLU A 117 8.05 7.60 8.14
C GLU A 117 7.18 8.39 9.10
N GLU A 118 6.48 9.39 8.59
CA GLU A 118 5.58 10.17 9.42
C GLU A 118 4.45 9.28 9.96
N ILE A 119 3.89 8.45 9.11
CA ILE A 119 2.85 7.52 9.53
C ILE A 119 3.37 6.54 10.57
N TYR A 120 4.58 6.04 10.37
CA TYR A 120 5.17 5.08 11.27
C TYR A 120 5.31 5.68 12.69
N HIS A 121 5.73 6.92 12.75
CA HIS A 121 5.96 7.57 14.04
C HIS A 121 4.70 8.16 14.64
N GLN A 122 3.68 8.40 13.83
CA GLN A 122 2.43 8.98 14.30
C GLN A 122 1.22 8.30 13.65
N PRO A 123 1.10 6.96 13.80
CA PRO A 123 0.00 6.26 13.14
C PRO A 123 -1.36 6.74 13.59
N HIS A 124 -1.47 7.12 14.85
CA HIS A 124 -2.71 7.62 15.41
C HIS A 124 -3.20 8.86 14.66
N LYS A 125 -2.29 9.75 14.36
CA LYS A 125 -2.64 10.98 13.66
C LYS A 125 -3.27 10.68 12.30
N PHE A 126 -2.69 9.76 11.56
CA PHE A 126 -3.18 9.46 10.22
C PHE A 126 -4.44 8.63 10.22
N SER A 127 -4.56 7.70 11.12
CA SER A 127 -5.72 6.81 11.12
C SER A 127 -6.92 7.43 11.81
N ILE A 128 -6.74 8.50 12.56
CA ILE A 128 -7.83 9.13 13.26
C ILE A 128 -8.02 10.57 12.83
N ASP A 129 -6.98 11.38 12.97
CA ASP A 129 -7.10 12.81 12.71
C ASP A 129 -7.10 13.15 11.24
N LYS A 130 -6.20 12.53 10.49
CA LYS A 130 -6.01 12.89 9.10
C LYS A 130 -7.23 12.57 8.23
N TYR A 131 -7.87 11.47 8.51
CA TYR A 131 -8.99 11.01 7.69
C TYR A 131 -10.35 11.30 8.29
N GLN A 132 -10.41 11.98 9.44
CA GLN A 132 -11.66 12.33 10.02
C GLN A 132 -12.34 13.42 9.19
N PRO A 133 -13.63 13.28 8.90
CA PRO A 133 -14.32 14.40 8.28
C PRO A 133 -14.41 15.52 9.28
N SER A 134 -14.21 16.69 8.84
CA SER A 134 -14.31 17.81 9.77
C SER A 134 -15.67 18.40 9.76
#